data_9b5c3462cc6cb813c4e2065f1e37ba6c
#
_entry.id   9b5c3462cc6cb813c4e2065f1e37ba6c
#
_cell.length_a   1.000
_cell.length_b   1.000
_cell.length_c   1.000
_cell.angle_alpha   90.00
_cell.angle_beta   90.00
_cell.angle_gamma   90.00
#
_symmetry.space_group_name_H-M   'P 1'
#
loop_
_entity.id
_entity.type
_entity.pdbx_description
1 polymer ?
#
loop_
_entity_poly.entity_id
_entity_poly.type
_entity_poly.pdbx_seq_one_letter_code
_entity_poly.pdbx_strand_id
1 'polypeptide(L)'
;MTKRNKITFLIAEALLAVLAAYFFYSIFHGDVPPKKVAVIVENSGDKRWDSLLNGMKQAAKVQNLSLIICNTDELGSSEDEQEMIREQLENDVDAFIINPAPGQDTKQVLEQLQGTKPFLLITQDIYSYEADVASSFVTVKPDNYKMGQELAEQMLKNTSGLMNGKRIGVVAGNARTEESRNRVRGFCEVMEAGGGRIIWKYNQESNEDAGEILKAKEKASV
;
A
#
# COMPACT_ATOMS: atom_id res chain seq x y z
N MET A 1 -0.70 72.90 -13.66
CA MET A 1 -0.40 71.92 -12.64
C MET A 1 0.70 72.42 -11.74
N THR A 2 0.46 72.51 -10.46
CA THR A 2 1.45 72.97 -9.48
C THR A 2 2.56 72.00 -9.35
N LYS A 3 3.79 72.42 -9.02
CA LYS A 3 4.97 71.52 -8.83
C LYS A 3 4.68 70.36 -7.90
N ARG A 4 3.82 70.60 -6.90
CA ARG A 4 3.36 69.59 -5.91
C ARG A 4 2.53 68.44 -6.58
N ASN A 5 1.63 68.79 -7.50
CA ASN A 5 0.80 67.81 -8.20
C ASN A 5 1.60 66.94 -9.15
N LYS A 6 2.68 67.47 -9.75
CA LYS A 6 3.59 66.63 -10.61
C LYS A 6 4.38 65.63 -9.79
N ILE A 7 4.85 66.00 -8.58
CA ILE A 7 5.56 65.11 -7.68
C ILE A 7 4.65 64.00 -7.18
N THR A 8 3.41 64.34 -6.78
CA THR A 8 2.43 63.34 -6.32
C THR A 8 2.05 62.36 -7.42
N PHE A 9 1.94 62.85 -8.66
CA PHE A 9 1.68 61.98 -9.82
C PHE A 9 2.83 61.00 -10.08
N LEU A 10 4.09 61.48 -10.09
CA LEU A 10 5.29 60.63 -10.27
C LEU A 10 5.44 59.57 -9.18
N ILE A 11 5.10 59.92 -7.92
CA ILE A 11 5.12 58.97 -6.81
C ILE A 11 4.05 57.88 -7.01
N ALA A 12 2.85 58.25 -7.44
CA ALA A 12 1.77 57.32 -7.71
C ALA A 12 2.12 56.37 -8.87
N GLU A 13 2.71 56.91 -9.93
CA GLU A 13 3.17 56.14 -11.09
C GLU A 13 4.28 55.15 -10.71
N ALA A 14 5.28 55.57 -9.93
CA ALA A 14 6.33 54.71 -9.41
C ALA A 14 5.78 53.58 -8.51
N LEU A 15 4.81 53.88 -7.66
CA LEU A 15 4.17 52.92 -6.78
C LEU A 15 3.36 51.88 -7.58
N LEU A 16 2.69 52.30 -8.63
CA LEU A 16 1.94 51.45 -9.54
C LEU A 16 2.88 50.55 -10.35
N ALA A 17 4.03 51.07 -10.79
CA ALA A 17 5.07 50.29 -11.47
C ALA A 17 5.68 49.21 -10.55
N VAL A 18 5.95 49.54 -9.28
CA VAL A 18 6.45 48.59 -8.29
C VAL A 18 5.42 47.49 -8.01
N LEU A 19 4.15 47.85 -7.85
CA LEU A 19 3.05 46.89 -7.67
C LEU A 19 2.90 45.98 -8.88
N ALA A 20 2.93 46.54 -10.09
CA ALA A 20 2.88 45.75 -11.33
C ALA A 20 4.06 44.77 -11.43
N ALA A 21 5.27 45.25 -11.12
CA ALA A 21 6.47 44.40 -11.09
C ALA A 21 6.38 43.26 -10.03
N TYR A 22 5.82 43.58 -8.86
CA TYR A 22 5.59 42.60 -7.80
C TYR A 22 4.58 41.53 -8.24
N PHE A 23 3.45 41.93 -8.83
CA PHE A 23 2.46 40.99 -9.33
C PHE A 23 3.02 40.15 -10.49
N PHE A 24 3.76 40.79 -11.39
CA PHE A 24 4.42 40.08 -12.49
C PHE A 24 5.42 39.05 -11.95
N TYR A 25 6.27 39.40 -11.00
CA TYR A 25 7.18 38.52 -10.34
C TYR A 25 6.45 37.37 -9.64
N SER A 26 5.37 37.64 -8.90
CA SER A 26 4.56 36.66 -8.18
C SER A 26 3.87 35.66 -9.14
N ILE A 27 3.40 36.11 -10.31
CA ILE A 27 2.76 35.27 -11.32
C ILE A 27 3.80 34.33 -11.98
N PHE A 28 4.99 34.82 -12.27
CA PHE A 28 6.02 34.04 -12.97
C PHE A 28 6.95 33.25 -12.05
N HIS A 29 6.96 33.55 -10.75
CA HIS A 29 7.74 32.84 -9.72
C HIS A 29 6.84 32.28 -8.63
N GLY A 30 5.53 32.11 -8.94
CA GLY A 30 4.61 31.41 -8.05
C GLY A 30 5.11 30.02 -7.73
N ASP A 31 4.91 29.57 -6.50
CA ASP A 31 5.27 28.22 -6.06
C ASP A 31 4.65 27.21 -7.02
N VAL A 32 5.48 26.32 -7.53
CA VAL A 32 5.01 25.18 -8.34
C VAL A 32 4.03 24.40 -7.44
N PRO A 33 2.78 24.21 -7.88
CA PRO A 33 1.81 23.50 -7.05
C PRO A 33 2.36 22.10 -6.70
N PRO A 34 2.16 21.63 -5.47
CA PRO A 34 2.65 20.33 -5.06
C PRO A 34 2.04 19.23 -5.94
N LYS A 35 2.87 18.27 -6.35
CA LYS A 35 2.38 17.10 -7.10
C LYS A 35 1.41 16.30 -6.25
N LYS A 36 0.34 15.86 -6.89
CA LYS A 36 -0.73 15.09 -6.25
C LYS A 36 -0.43 13.59 -6.35
N VAL A 37 -0.45 12.90 -5.23
CA VAL A 37 -0.27 11.43 -5.16
C VAL A 37 -1.52 10.82 -4.55
N ALA A 38 -2.22 9.99 -5.31
CA ALA A 38 -3.37 9.24 -4.83
C ALA A 38 -2.93 7.95 -4.12
N VAL A 39 -3.52 7.67 -2.98
CA VAL A 39 -3.32 6.43 -2.21
C VAL A 39 -4.62 5.65 -2.21
N ILE A 40 -4.59 4.47 -2.81
CA ILE A 40 -5.71 3.54 -2.92
C ILE A 40 -5.39 2.32 -2.06
N VAL A 41 -6.19 2.09 -1.03
CA VAL A 41 -6.07 0.94 -0.11
C VAL A 41 -7.46 0.41 0.20
N GLU A 42 -7.60 -0.89 0.34
CA GLU A 42 -8.84 -1.52 0.78
C GLU A 42 -9.24 -1.02 2.17
N ASN A 43 -10.47 -0.54 2.33
CA ASN A 43 -11.01 -0.01 3.56
C ASN A 43 -10.07 1.00 4.23
N SER A 44 -9.94 2.18 3.61
CA SER A 44 -8.99 3.23 4.04
C SER A 44 -9.23 3.73 5.49
N GLY A 45 -10.39 3.45 6.07
CA GLY A 45 -10.73 3.74 7.47
C GLY A 45 -10.27 2.68 8.48
N ASP A 46 -9.72 1.55 8.03
CA ASP A 46 -9.23 0.50 8.93
C ASP A 46 -7.94 0.95 9.64
N LYS A 47 -7.91 0.73 10.96
CA LYS A 47 -6.76 1.05 11.83
C LYS A 47 -5.45 0.38 11.41
N ARG A 48 -5.50 -0.72 10.65
CA ARG A 48 -4.31 -1.39 10.11
C ARG A 48 -3.46 -0.44 9.24
N TRP A 49 -4.08 0.57 8.64
CA TRP A 49 -3.41 1.55 7.78
C TRP A 49 -2.86 2.76 8.54
N ASP A 50 -3.27 3.00 9.79
CA ASP A 50 -2.95 4.23 10.53
C ASP A 50 -1.45 4.57 10.53
N SER A 51 -0.61 3.60 10.86
CA SER A 51 0.85 3.81 10.92
C SER A 51 1.44 4.10 9.54
N LEU A 52 1.00 3.39 8.51
CA LEU A 52 1.46 3.56 7.14
C LEU A 52 1.03 4.92 6.58
N LEU A 53 -0.25 5.24 6.68
CA LEU A 53 -0.81 6.50 6.19
C LEU A 53 -0.23 7.70 6.93
N ASN A 54 0.03 7.60 8.24
CA ASN A 54 0.70 8.65 8.99
C ASN A 54 2.16 8.85 8.53
N GLY A 55 2.89 7.78 8.27
CA GLY A 55 4.22 7.85 7.68
C GLY A 55 4.23 8.50 6.30
N MET A 56 3.28 8.12 5.43
CA MET A 56 3.10 8.73 4.11
C MET A 56 2.77 10.23 4.19
N LYS A 57 1.87 10.64 5.10
CA LYS A 57 1.54 12.06 5.31
C LYS A 57 2.76 12.87 5.74
N GLN A 58 3.60 12.31 6.63
CA GLN A 58 4.83 12.98 7.07
C GLN A 58 5.84 13.10 5.91
N ALA A 59 6.04 12.02 5.15
CA ALA A 59 6.92 12.02 3.99
C ALA A 59 6.44 13.00 2.91
N ALA A 60 5.14 13.02 2.61
CA ALA A 60 4.54 13.94 1.64
C ALA A 60 4.78 15.41 2.03
N LYS A 61 4.60 15.74 3.31
CA LYS A 61 4.88 17.09 3.83
C LYS A 61 6.35 17.50 3.63
N VAL A 62 7.29 16.59 3.90
CA VAL A 62 8.73 16.86 3.72
C VAL A 62 9.09 17.04 2.26
N GLN A 63 8.45 16.27 1.37
CA GLN A 63 8.71 16.30 -0.07
C GLN A 63 7.86 17.31 -0.84
N ASN A 64 7.08 18.14 -0.17
CA ASN A 64 6.14 19.07 -0.79
C ASN A 64 5.19 18.40 -1.79
N LEU A 65 4.59 17.26 -1.36
CA LEU A 65 3.59 16.52 -2.12
C LEU A 65 2.20 16.70 -1.51
N SER A 66 1.18 16.70 -2.35
CA SER A 66 -0.23 16.64 -1.93
C SER A 66 -0.68 15.18 -1.93
N LEU A 67 -0.91 14.61 -0.76
CA LEU A 67 -1.37 13.24 -0.62
C LEU A 67 -2.90 13.17 -0.57
N ILE A 68 -3.50 12.42 -1.48
CA ILE A 68 -4.94 12.19 -1.57
C ILE A 68 -5.19 10.74 -1.15
N ILE A 69 -5.76 10.54 0.05
CA ILE A 69 -6.16 9.21 0.50
C ILE A 69 -7.58 8.97 0.00
N CYS A 70 -7.73 8.03 -0.91
CA CYS A 70 -9.03 7.68 -1.46
C CYS A 70 -9.87 6.99 -0.38
N ASN A 71 -11.13 7.44 -0.25
CA ASN A 71 -12.05 6.81 0.67
C ASN A 71 -12.63 5.56 0.01
N THR A 72 -12.19 4.40 0.47
CA THR A 72 -12.65 3.10 0.01
C THR A 72 -13.30 2.37 1.18
N ASP A 73 -14.57 2.00 1.05
CA ASP A 73 -15.22 1.15 2.05
C ASP A 73 -14.81 -0.30 1.84
N GLU A 74 -14.95 -0.80 0.63
CA GLU A 74 -14.43 -2.10 0.19
C GLU A 74 -13.84 -1.97 -1.21
N LEU A 75 -12.58 -2.38 -1.37
CA LEU A 75 -11.93 -2.55 -2.65
C LEU A 75 -11.90 -4.06 -2.94
N GLY A 76 -13.08 -4.60 -3.31
CA GLY A 76 -13.30 -6.04 -3.40
C GLY A 76 -12.92 -6.66 -4.75
N SER A 77 -12.77 -5.86 -5.79
CA SER A 77 -12.57 -6.33 -7.16
C SER A 77 -11.63 -5.44 -7.98
N SER A 78 -11.17 -5.97 -9.10
CA SER A 78 -10.40 -5.21 -10.09
C SER A 78 -11.22 -4.10 -10.75
N GLU A 79 -12.53 -4.27 -10.85
CA GLU A 79 -13.45 -3.26 -11.37
C GLU A 79 -13.55 -2.06 -10.45
N ASP A 80 -13.66 -2.28 -9.14
CA ASP A 80 -13.68 -1.20 -8.13
C ASP A 80 -12.35 -0.43 -8.16
N GLU A 81 -11.23 -1.13 -8.29
CA GLU A 81 -9.91 -0.53 -8.43
C GLU A 81 -9.80 0.32 -9.69
N GLN A 82 -10.27 -0.19 -10.83
CA GLN A 82 -10.28 0.54 -12.09
C GLN A 82 -11.12 1.82 -12.01
N GLU A 83 -12.29 1.75 -11.39
CA GLU A 83 -13.15 2.92 -11.19
C GLU A 83 -12.46 3.98 -10.33
N MET A 84 -11.86 3.57 -9.21
CA MET A 84 -11.13 4.49 -8.33
C MET A 84 -9.93 5.14 -9.04
N ILE A 85 -9.16 4.36 -9.80
CA ILE A 85 -8.04 4.88 -10.60
C ILE A 85 -8.56 5.91 -11.61
N ARG A 86 -9.65 5.62 -12.32
CA ARG A 86 -10.25 6.53 -13.31
C ARG A 86 -10.68 7.85 -12.66
N GLU A 87 -11.35 7.79 -11.53
CA GLU A 87 -11.76 8.98 -10.79
C GLU A 87 -10.56 9.87 -10.44
N GLN A 88 -9.48 9.26 -9.97
CA GLN A 88 -8.28 10.02 -9.59
C GLN A 88 -7.52 10.55 -10.81
N LEU A 89 -7.57 9.89 -11.95
CA LEU A 89 -7.04 10.42 -13.21
C LEU A 89 -7.82 11.67 -13.66
N GLU A 90 -9.14 11.69 -13.49
CA GLU A 90 -9.98 12.86 -13.76
C GLU A 90 -9.69 14.02 -12.78
N ASN A 91 -9.20 13.74 -11.58
CA ASN A 91 -8.75 14.70 -10.58
C ASN A 91 -7.31 15.20 -10.82
N ASP A 92 -6.69 14.89 -11.95
CA ASP A 92 -5.33 15.28 -12.33
C ASP A 92 -4.28 14.89 -11.29
N VAL A 93 -4.31 13.66 -10.79
CA VAL A 93 -3.21 13.15 -9.97
C VAL A 93 -1.96 12.88 -10.80
N ASP A 94 -0.78 13.06 -10.19
CA ASP A 94 0.51 12.85 -10.84
C ASP A 94 1.04 11.43 -10.69
N ALA A 95 0.67 10.72 -9.61
CA ALA A 95 1.14 9.38 -9.30
C ALA A 95 0.19 8.63 -8.37
N PHE A 96 0.38 7.30 -8.28
CA PHE A 96 -0.42 6.44 -7.42
C PHE A 96 0.44 5.60 -6.48
N ILE A 97 -0.12 5.33 -5.29
CA ILE A 97 0.34 4.31 -4.34
C ILE A 97 -0.85 3.38 -4.13
N ILE A 98 -0.72 2.10 -4.51
CA ILE A 98 -1.85 1.19 -4.60
C ILE A 98 -1.58 -0.07 -3.76
N ASN A 99 -2.53 -0.41 -2.87
CA ASN A 99 -2.65 -1.77 -2.37
C ASN A 99 -3.57 -2.52 -3.34
N PRO A 100 -3.06 -3.46 -4.16
CA PRO A 100 -3.82 -4.01 -5.28
C PRO A 100 -5.05 -4.79 -4.82
N ALA A 101 -6.16 -4.56 -5.52
CA ALA A 101 -7.40 -5.30 -5.29
C ALA A 101 -7.27 -6.78 -5.63
N PRO A 102 -8.04 -7.67 -4.98
CA PRO A 102 -8.11 -9.06 -5.37
C PRO A 102 -8.82 -9.21 -6.73
N GLY A 103 -8.24 -9.94 -7.66
CA GLY A 103 -8.86 -10.20 -8.95
C GLY A 103 -7.88 -10.73 -9.99
N GLN A 104 -8.41 -11.42 -11.01
CA GLN A 104 -7.59 -11.93 -12.12
C GLN A 104 -7.18 -10.79 -13.06
N ASP A 105 -8.03 -9.79 -13.21
CA ASP A 105 -7.87 -8.70 -14.17
C ASP A 105 -7.08 -7.52 -13.58
N THR A 106 -6.78 -7.53 -12.28
CA THR A 106 -5.98 -6.48 -11.59
C THR A 106 -4.67 -6.20 -12.32
N LYS A 107 -4.00 -7.24 -12.82
CA LYS A 107 -2.77 -7.07 -13.61
C LYS A 107 -3.02 -6.21 -14.85
N GLN A 108 -4.09 -6.47 -15.58
CA GLN A 108 -4.42 -5.72 -16.80
C GLN A 108 -4.78 -4.26 -16.49
N VAL A 109 -5.50 -4.01 -15.40
CA VAL A 109 -5.82 -2.65 -14.93
C VAL A 109 -4.54 -1.86 -14.65
N LEU A 110 -3.60 -2.47 -13.92
CA LEU A 110 -2.33 -1.84 -13.57
C LEU A 110 -1.38 -1.67 -14.77
N GLU A 111 -1.38 -2.59 -15.74
CA GLU A 111 -0.64 -2.43 -16.99
C GLU A 111 -1.15 -1.23 -17.82
N GLN A 112 -2.45 -1.00 -17.83
CA GLN A 112 -3.05 0.18 -18.47
C GLN A 112 -2.64 1.47 -17.76
N LEU A 113 -2.62 1.47 -16.42
CA LEU A 113 -2.17 2.61 -15.63
C LEU A 113 -0.69 2.92 -15.86
N GLN A 114 0.17 1.90 -15.98
CA GLN A 114 1.62 2.05 -16.18
C GLN A 114 1.97 2.88 -17.42
N GLY A 115 1.15 2.79 -18.46
CA GLY A 115 1.29 3.61 -19.68
C GLY A 115 0.85 5.07 -19.51
N THR A 116 0.18 5.42 -18.41
CA THR A 116 -0.45 6.72 -18.21
C THR A 116 0.21 7.53 -17.09
N LYS A 117 0.36 6.94 -15.91
CA LYS A 117 0.91 7.59 -14.71
C LYS A 117 1.84 6.64 -13.96
N PRO A 118 2.89 7.15 -13.32
CA PRO A 118 3.73 6.33 -12.45
C PRO A 118 2.95 5.85 -11.23
N PHE A 119 3.19 4.60 -10.84
CA PHE A 119 2.64 4.04 -9.61
C PHE A 119 3.60 3.07 -8.94
N LEU A 120 3.34 2.78 -7.67
CA LEU A 120 3.97 1.70 -6.93
C LEU A 120 2.92 0.92 -6.13
N LEU A 121 3.17 -0.37 -5.96
CA LEU A 121 2.35 -1.23 -5.12
C LEU A 121 2.89 -1.25 -3.69
N ILE A 122 1.97 -1.41 -2.73
CA ILE A 122 2.32 -1.51 -1.31
C ILE A 122 1.72 -2.76 -0.68
N THR A 123 2.39 -3.26 0.36
CA THR A 123 2.02 -4.38 1.21
C THR A 123 1.98 -5.74 0.53
N GLN A 124 1.49 -5.83 -0.66
CA GLN A 124 1.39 -7.07 -1.44
C GLN A 124 1.57 -6.79 -2.94
N ASP A 125 1.94 -7.82 -3.65
CA ASP A 125 1.98 -7.85 -5.11
C ASP A 125 0.59 -8.21 -5.67
N ILE A 126 0.45 -8.22 -6.98
CA ILE A 126 -0.80 -8.63 -7.62
C ILE A 126 -1.14 -10.09 -7.31
N TYR A 127 -2.43 -10.39 -7.25
CA TYR A 127 -2.88 -11.77 -7.11
C TYR A 127 -2.47 -12.59 -8.34
N SER A 128 -1.60 -13.59 -8.15
CA SER A 128 -1.21 -14.51 -9.19
C SER A 128 -1.84 -15.88 -8.94
N TYR A 129 -2.56 -16.38 -9.93
CA TYR A 129 -3.07 -17.76 -9.93
C TYR A 129 -1.98 -18.74 -10.37
N GLU A 130 -0.94 -18.25 -11.01
CA GLU A 130 0.23 -19.03 -11.41
C GLU A 130 1.38 -18.78 -10.42
N ALA A 131 1.88 -19.83 -9.81
CA ALA A 131 2.78 -19.77 -8.65
C ALA A 131 4.13 -19.07 -8.90
N ASP A 132 4.52 -18.80 -10.13
CA ASP A 132 5.88 -18.42 -10.50
C ASP A 132 6.00 -17.12 -11.34
N VAL A 133 4.91 -16.37 -11.52
CA VAL A 133 4.98 -15.09 -12.27
C VAL A 133 5.21 -13.96 -11.29
N ALA A 134 6.48 -13.56 -11.13
CA ALA A 134 6.80 -12.30 -10.45
C ALA A 134 6.21 -11.14 -11.24
N SER A 135 5.55 -10.20 -10.54
CA SER A 135 5.08 -8.99 -11.17
C SER A 135 6.28 -8.12 -11.60
N SER A 136 6.12 -7.44 -12.73
CA SER A 136 7.10 -6.45 -13.20
C SER A 136 6.94 -5.09 -12.51
N PHE A 137 5.97 -4.96 -11.59
CA PHE A 137 5.66 -3.69 -10.94
C PHE A 137 6.57 -3.42 -9.74
N VAL A 138 6.88 -2.15 -9.54
CA VAL A 138 7.61 -1.71 -8.36
C VAL A 138 6.73 -1.91 -7.14
N THR A 139 7.16 -2.77 -6.20
CA THR A 139 6.39 -3.14 -5.03
C THR A 139 7.19 -2.94 -3.75
N VAL A 140 6.60 -2.26 -2.77
CA VAL A 140 7.12 -2.12 -1.41
C VAL A 140 6.33 -3.04 -0.49
N LYS A 141 6.93 -4.17 -0.13
CA LYS A 141 6.29 -5.21 0.70
C LYS A 141 7.23 -5.70 1.81
N PRO A 142 6.70 -6.23 2.92
CA PRO A 142 7.53 -6.84 3.94
C PRO A 142 8.15 -8.16 3.43
N ASP A 143 9.28 -8.55 4.02
CA ASP A 143 9.87 -9.87 3.80
C ASP A 143 9.01 -10.94 4.50
N ASN A 144 8.02 -11.42 3.78
CA ASN A 144 7.04 -12.39 4.29
C ASN A 144 7.67 -13.75 4.64
N TYR A 145 8.71 -14.16 3.92
CA TYR A 145 9.43 -15.38 4.24
C TYR A 145 10.13 -15.26 5.60
N LYS A 146 10.87 -14.17 5.81
CA LYS A 146 11.52 -13.88 7.08
C LYS A 146 10.53 -13.69 8.23
N MET A 147 9.38 -13.04 7.98
CA MET A 147 8.31 -12.95 8.97
C MET A 147 7.82 -14.33 9.42
N GLY A 148 7.69 -15.28 8.48
CA GLY A 148 7.36 -16.66 8.81
C GLY A 148 8.43 -17.35 9.64
N GLN A 149 9.70 -17.16 9.31
CA GLN A 149 10.83 -17.70 10.08
C GLN A 149 10.84 -17.15 11.51
N GLU A 150 10.74 -15.84 11.67
CA GLU A 150 10.75 -15.20 12.99
C GLU A 150 9.56 -15.65 13.86
N LEU A 151 8.37 -15.84 13.27
CA LEU A 151 7.22 -16.38 13.99
C LEU A 151 7.52 -17.79 14.53
N ALA A 152 8.11 -18.66 13.70
CA ALA A 152 8.49 -20.01 14.11
C ALA A 152 9.58 -19.98 15.18
N GLU A 153 10.59 -19.14 15.05
CA GLU A 153 11.65 -18.97 16.06
C GLU A 153 11.09 -18.52 17.40
N GLN A 154 10.14 -17.59 17.43
CA GLN A 154 9.48 -17.18 18.66
C GLN A 154 8.67 -18.31 19.29
N MET A 155 8.00 -19.13 18.47
CA MET A 155 7.27 -20.30 18.93
C MET A 155 8.24 -21.33 19.54
N LEU A 156 9.38 -21.61 18.89
CA LEU A 156 10.43 -22.49 19.42
C LEU A 156 11.00 -21.98 20.74
N LYS A 157 11.28 -20.69 20.87
CA LYS A 157 11.73 -20.07 22.12
C LYS A 157 10.72 -20.25 23.25
N ASN A 158 9.44 -19.99 22.99
CA ASN A 158 8.37 -20.08 23.97
C ASN A 158 8.09 -21.51 24.42
N THR A 159 8.43 -22.51 23.62
CA THR A 159 8.29 -23.93 23.95
C THR A 159 9.59 -24.54 24.48
N SER A 160 10.59 -23.71 24.82
CA SER A 160 11.91 -24.14 25.31
C SER A 160 12.61 -25.15 24.37
N GLY A 161 12.37 -25.03 23.07
CA GLY A 161 12.94 -25.94 22.07
C GLY A 161 12.32 -27.35 22.05
N LEU A 162 11.27 -27.62 22.85
CA LEU A 162 10.64 -28.94 22.98
C LEU A 162 9.67 -29.23 21.83
N MET A 163 10.11 -29.04 20.58
CA MET A 163 9.28 -29.33 19.40
C MET A 163 9.55 -30.69 18.76
N ASN A 164 10.56 -31.41 19.24
CA ASN A 164 10.91 -32.70 18.65
C ASN A 164 9.72 -33.68 18.72
N GLY A 165 9.29 -34.12 17.53
CA GLY A 165 8.15 -35.03 17.37
C GLY A 165 6.78 -34.40 17.59
N LYS A 166 6.67 -33.09 17.91
CA LYS A 166 5.40 -32.43 18.03
C LYS A 166 4.69 -32.31 16.67
N ARG A 167 3.39 -32.61 16.68
CA ARG A 167 2.53 -32.51 15.51
C ARG A 167 2.01 -31.07 15.40
N ILE A 168 2.16 -30.46 14.23
CA ILE A 168 1.83 -29.06 13.97
C ILE A 168 0.83 -28.98 12.83
N GLY A 169 -0.30 -28.32 13.08
CA GLY A 169 -1.22 -27.91 12.03
C GLY A 169 -1.01 -26.42 11.72
N VAL A 170 -1.10 -26.06 10.45
CA VAL A 170 -0.97 -24.67 9.99
C VAL A 170 -2.26 -24.22 9.34
N VAL A 171 -2.88 -23.18 9.90
CA VAL A 171 -3.96 -22.44 9.25
C VAL A 171 -3.36 -21.14 8.71
N ALA A 172 -3.49 -20.93 7.44
CA ALA A 172 -3.00 -19.73 6.76
C ALA A 172 -4.15 -19.00 6.08
N GLY A 173 -4.00 -17.71 5.88
CA GLY A 173 -4.89 -16.93 5.03
C GLY A 173 -4.79 -17.33 3.56
N ASN A 174 -5.30 -16.49 2.69
CA ASN A 174 -5.39 -16.75 1.26
C ASN A 174 -4.03 -17.19 0.64
N ALA A 175 -3.92 -18.45 0.24
CA ALA A 175 -2.70 -18.99 -0.39
C ALA A 175 -2.49 -18.53 -1.84
N ARG A 176 -3.43 -17.76 -2.40
CA ARG A 176 -3.33 -17.25 -3.76
C ARG A 176 -2.27 -16.16 -3.89
N THR A 177 -1.87 -15.53 -2.77
CA THR A 177 -0.81 -14.51 -2.78
C THR A 177 0.56 -15.12 -2.52
N GLU A 178 1.58 -14.60 -3.18
CA GLU A 178 2.98 -14.97 -2.94
C GLU A 178 3.38 -14.73 -1.48
N GLU A 179 2.89 -13.63 -0.91
CA GLU A 179 3.14 -13.23 0.47
C GLU A 179 2.70 -14.30 1.47
N SER A 180 1.49 -14.81 1.30
CA SER A 180 0.96 -15.87 2.17
C SER A 180 1.77 -17.17 2.03
N ARG A 181 2.06 -17.57 0.78
CA ARG A 181 2.89 -18.76 0.51
C ARG A 181 4.28 -18.65 1.12
N ASN A 182 4.94 -17.51 0.95
CA ASN A 182 6.28 -17.27 1.49
C ASN A 182 6.28 -17.29 3.02
N ARG A 183 5.29 -16.68 3.66
CA ARG A 183 5.16 -16.68 5.12
C ARG A 183 4.98 -18.08 5.67
N VAL A 184 4.08 -18.87 5.07
CA VAL A 184 3.87 -20.27 5.44
C VAL A 184 5.12 -21.11 5.21
N ARG A 185 5.82 -20.92 4.10
CA ARG A 185 7.06 -21.61 3.78
C ARG A 185 8.14 -21.35 4.84
N GLY A 186 8.42 -20.05 5.13
CA GLY A 186 9.42 -19.70 6.14
C GLY A 186 9.10 -20.25 7.53
N PHE A 187 7.82 -20.23 7.93
CA PHE A 187 7.37 -20.84 9.18
C PHE A 187 7.61 -22.36 9.21
N CYS A 188 7.17 -23.07 8.19
CA CYS A 188 7.28 -24.52 8.15
C CYS A 188 8.73 -25.01 8.17
N GLU A 189 9.60 -24.38 7.39
CA GLU A 189 11.02 -24.77 7.31
C GLU A 189 11.72 -24.66 8.67
N VAL A 190 11.50 -23.58 9.42
CA VAL A 190 12.08 -23.42 10.75
C VAL A 190 11.48 -24.39 11.76
N MET A 191 10.16 -24.64 11.72
CA MET A 191 9.51 -25.58 12.63
C MET A 191 9.97 -27.02 12.40
N GLU A 192 10.13 -27.42 11.13
CA GLU A 192 10.63 -28.76 10.77
C GLU A 192 12.10 -28.91 11.15
N ALA A 193 12.93 -27.88 10.92
CA ALA A 193 14.33 -27.87 11.38
C ALA A 193 14.45 -27.96 12.91
N GLY A 194 13.48 -27.39 13.65
CA GLY A 194 13.36 -27.50 15.11
C GLY A 194 12.82 -28.83 15.61
N GLY A 195 12.61 -29.82 14.72
CA GLY A 195 12.14 -31.18 15.04
C GLY A 195 10.61 -31.31 15.10
N GLY A 196 9.86 -30.27 14.77
CA GLY A 196 8.42 -30.34 14.63
C GLY A 196 8.00 -31.07 13.36
N ARG A 197 6.80 -31.61 13.34
CA ARG A 197 6.24 -32.31 12.19
C ARG A 197 4.97 -31.61 11.71
N ILE A 198 5.02 -31.02 10.51
CA ILE A 198 3.83 -30.43 9.88
C ILE A 198 2.95 -31.57 9.38
N ILE A 199 1.77 -31.74 9.99
CA ILE A 199 0.85 -32.84 9.68
C ILE A 199 -0.25 -32.45 8.71
N TRP A 200 -0.62 -31.17 8.67
CA TRP A 200 -1.53 -30.62 7.69
C TRP A 200 -1.32 -29.10 7.54
N LYS A 201 -1.68 -28.58 6.38
CA LYS A 201 -1.79 -27.15 6.07
C LYS A 201 -3.18 -26.88 5.54
N TYR A 202 -3.81 -25.83 6.01
CA TYR A 202 -5.11 -25.40 5.55
C TYR A 202 -5.06 -23.92 5.15
N ASN A 203 -5.51 -23.65 3.96
CA ASN A 203 -5.60 -22.29 3.45
C ASN A 203 -7.04 -21.82 3.62
N GLN A 204 -7.26 -20.90 4.54
CA GLN A 204 -8.57 -20.34 4.84
C GLN A 204 -9.06 -19.48 3.66
N GLU A 205 -10.27 -19.72 3.22
CA GLU A 205 -10.99 -18.82 2.33
C GLU A 205 -11.68 -17.72 3.14
N SER A 206 -11.96 -16.57 2.54
CA SER A 206 -12.30 -15.31 3.23
C SER A 206 -13.51 -15.38 4.20
N ASN A 207 -14.35 -16.39 4.13
CA ASN A 207 -15.58 -16.51 4.92
C ASN A 207 -15.62 -17.70 5.88
N GLU A 208 -14.49 -18.40 6.07
CA GLU A 208 -14.45 -19.58 6.95
C GLU A 208 -13.98 -19.21 8.36
N ASP A 209 -14.63 -19.76 9.39
CA ASP A 209 -14.19 -19.59 10.76
C ASP A 209 -12.96 -20.48 11.06
N ALA A 210 -11.82 -19.87 11.30
CA ALA A 210 -10.59 -20.55 11.68
C ALA A 210 -10.77 -21.46 12.91
N GLY A 211 -11.65 -21.10 13.85
CA GLY A 211 -11.95 -21.90 15.03
C GLY A 211 -12.69 -23.19 14.70
N GLU A 212 -13.61 -23.16 13.75
CA GLU A 212 -14.32 -24.36 13.29
C GLU A 212 -13.38 -25.30 12.52
N ILE A 213 -12.52 -24.76 11.69
CA ILE A 213 -11.50 -25.53 10.96
C ILE A 213 -10.56 -26.23 11.93
N LEU A 214 -10.07 -25.54 12.94
CA LEU A 214 -9.20 -26.12 13.96
C LEU A 214 -9.88 -27.29 14.68
N LYS A 215 -11.14 -27.12 15.12
CA LYS A 215 -11.93 -28.18 15.79
C LYS A 215 -12.15 -29.39 14.89
N ALA A 216 -12.43 -29.16 13.60
CA ALA A 216 -12.60 -30.26 12.63
C ALA A 216 -11.30 -31.03 12.40
N LYS A 217 -10.18 -30.34 12.25
CA LYS A 217 -8.85 -30.95 12.04
C LYS A 217 -8.30 -31.63 13.29
N GLU A 218 -8.57 -31.11 14.48
CA GLU A 218 -8.22 -31.77 15.74
C GLU A 218 -8.91 -33.11 15.87
N LYS A 219 -10.22 -33.21 15.60
CA LYS A 219 -10.96 -34.47 15.59
C LYS A 219 -10.47 -35.49 14.58
N ALA A 220 -10.02 -35.02 13.40
CA ALA A 220 -9.50 -35.90 12.35
C ALA A 220 -8.04 -36.37 12.59
N SER A 221 -7.37 -35.80 13.60
CA SER A 221 -5.96 -36.05 13.89
C SER A 221 -5.73 -37.03 15.05
N VAL A 222 -6.81 -37.46 15.69
CA VAL A 222 -6.82 -38.54 16.73
C VAL A 222 -6.99 -39.88 16.08
#